data_b4ed041a2037f4848ccbd44d8dca08aa
#
_entry.id   b4ed041a2037f4848ccbd44d8dca08aa
#
_cell.length_a   1.000
_cell.length_b   1.000
_cell.length_c   1.000
_cell.angle_alpha   90.00
_cell.angle_beta   90.00
_cell.angle_gamma   90.00
#
_symmetry.space_group_name_H-M   'P 1'
#
loop_
_entity.id
_entity.type
_entity.pdbx_description
1 polymer ?
#
loop_
_entity_poly.entity_id
_entity_poly.type
_entity_poly.pdbx_seq_one_letter_code
_entity_poly.pdbx_strand_id
1 'polypeptide(L)'
;MSTDAPLYERDPEAWRAYLAEGNAKQPRKRVSADVILRDHSGRMLLVDPQYKPDWDTPGGMAEANEPPHEAVRRELKEELNLDVCAGMLLVVDWISPHGPWDDLLAFVFDGGELHEEQIAGLKLRDGELSAFEFCTSEQAQQRLRPYVWRRVAVALEALNTGRVQYLQDGYAR
;
A
#
# COMPACT_ATOMS: atom_id res chain seq x y z
N MET A 1 7.47 -12.29 48.60
CA MET A 1 7.51 -11.24 47.57
C MET A 1 6.55 -10.16 48.02
N SER A 2 6.95 -8.89 47.97
CA SER A 2 6.13 -7.78 48.43
C SER A 2 4.87 -7.68 47.54
N THR A 3 3.68 -7.60 48.16
CA THR A 3 2.40 -7.37 47.49
C THR A 3 2.32 -5.98 46.83
N ASP A 4 3.27 -5.12 47.10
CA ASP A 4 3.38 -3.74 46.58
C ASP A 4 4.13 -3.65 45.23
N ALA A 5 4.80 -4.74 44.79
CA ALA A 5 5.47 -4.73 43.49
C ALA A 5 4.46 -4.69 42.33
N PRO A 6 4.74 -3.95 41.25
CA PRO A 6 3.86 -3.88 40.09
C PRO A 6 3.69 -5.25 39.42
N LEU A 7 2.58 -5.45 38.70
CA LEU A 7 2.22 -6.75 38.12
C LEU A 7 3.31 -7.33 37.23
N TYR A 8 4.01 -6.50 36.44
CA TYR A 8 5.09 -6.93 35.53
C TYR A 8 6.31 -7.51 36.25
N GLU A 9 6.50 -7.20 37.56
CA GLU A 9 7.60 -7.75 38.39
C GLU A 9 7.16 -8.98 39.17
N ARG A 10 5.94 -8.96 39.75
CA ARG A 10 5.47 -10.03 40.64
C ARG A 10 4.91 -11.23 39.90
N ASP A 11 4.31 -11.02 38.70
CA ASP A 11 3.68 -12.08 37.89
C ASP A 11 3.79 -11.75 36.39
N PRO A 12 4.91 -12.13 35.76
CA PRO A 12 5.12 -11.86 34.33
C PRO A 12 4.10 -12.57 33.40
N GLU A 13 3.50 -13.67 33.83
CA GLU A 13 2.50 -14.40 33.05
C GLU A 13 1.17 -13.65 33.06
N ALA A 14 0.68 -13.26 34.23
CA ALA A 14 -0.50 -12.43 34.37
C ALA A 14 -0.32 -11.07 33.65
N TRP A 15 0.90 -10.49 33.68
CA TRP A 15 1.19 -9.28 32.91
C TRP A 15 1.05 -9.47 31.41
N ARG A 16 1.56 -10.58 30.85
CA ARG A 16 1.40 -10.90 29.42
C ARG A 16 -0.07 -11.09 29.06
N ALA A 17 -0.86 -11.79 29.89
CA ALA A 17 -2.29 -11.98 29.69
C ALA A 17 -3.04 -10.63 29.67
N TYR A 18 -2.73 -9.73 30.61
CA TYR A 18 -3.28 -8.38 30.66
C TYR A 18 -2.97 -7.57 29.38
N LEU A 19 -1.71 -7.63 28.90
CA LEU A 19 -1.31 -6.96 27.65
C LEU A 19 -2.03 -7.56 26.43
N ALA A 20 -2.17 -8.88 26.38
CA ALA A 20 -2.87 -9.57 25.29
C ALA A 20 -4.36 -9.18 25.24
N GLU A 21 -5.02 -9.09 26.39
CA GLU A 21 -6.40 -8.60 26.50
C GLU A 21 -6.50 -7.13 26.04
N GLY A 22 -5.57 -6.27 26.46
CA GLY A 22 -5.49 -4.89 26.01
C GLY A 22 -5.31 -4.77 24.51
N ASN A 23 -4.39 -5.56 23.92
CA ASN A 23 -4.16 -5.60 22.49
C ASN A 23 -5.40 -6.07 21.70
N ALA A 24 -6.14 -7.06 22.23
CA ALA A 24 -7.36 -7.57 21.58
C ALA A 24 -8.47 -6.50 21.49
N LYS A 25 -8.50 -5.55 22.43
CA LYS A 25 -9.47 -4.46 22.48
C LYS A 25 -9.09 -3.23 21.65
N GLN A 26 -7.86 -3.16 21.13
CA GLN A 26 -7.44 -2.03 20.30
C GLN A 26 -8.13 -2.05 18.93
N PRO A 27 -8.64 -0.90 18.46
CA PRO A 27 -9.16 -0.79 17.10
C PRO A 27 -8.11 -1.16 16.07
N ARG A 28 -8.52 -1.89 15.04
CA ARG A 28 -7.67 -2.24 13.91
C ARG A 28 -7.98 -1.31 12.74
N LYS A 29 -6.97 -0.96 11.98
CA LYS A 29 -7.09 -0.24 10.72
C LYS A 29 -6.85 -1.19 9.57
N ARG A 30 -7.61 -1.03 8.49
CA ARG A 30 -7.28 -1.67 7.22
C ARG A 30 -6.02 -1.00 6.69
N VAL A 31 -5.16 -1.76 6.03
CA VAL A 31 -3.91 -1.24 5.44
C VAL A 31 -3.82 -1.73 4.00
N SER A 32 -3.60 -0.82 3.06
CA SER A 32 -3.16 -1.15 1.69
C SER A 32 -1.79 -0.58 1.41
N ALA A 33 -1.10 -1.18 0.47
CA ALA A 33 0.19 -0.72 0.01
C ALA A 33 0.26 -0.81 -1.52
N ASP A 34 0.43 0.33 -2.14
CA ASP A 34 0.53 0.52 -3.58
C ASP A 34 1.94 0.99 -3.95
N VAL A 35 2.31 0.87 -5.22
CA VAL A 35 3.64 1.25 -5.69
C VAL A 35 3.59 1.98 -7.02
N ILE A 36 4.43 3.02 -7.17
CA ILE A 36 4.65 3.73 -8.43
C ILE A 36 5.85 3.10 -9.13
N LEU A 37 5.59 2.24 -10.10
CA LEU A 37 6.59 1.67 -11.00
C LEU A 37 6.59 2.44 -12.32
N ARG A 38 7.77 2.68 -12.87
CA ARG A 38 7.93 3.47 -14.10
C ARG A 38 8.77 2.72 -15.12
N ASP A 39 8.54 2.99 -16.40
CA ASP A 39 9.47 2.63 -17.45
C ASP A 39 10.54 3.71 -17.66
N HIS A 40 11.49 3.46 -18.54
CA HIS A 40 12.57 4.40 -18.91
C HIS A 40 12.07 5.72 -19.50
N SER A 41 10.82 5.77 -19.98
CA SER A 41 10.16 6.99 -20.48
C SER A 41 9.40 7.75 -19.39
N GLY A 42 9.44 7.27 -18.15
CA GLY A 42 8.73 7.85 -17.02
C GLY A 42 7.22 7.56 -17.00
N ARG A 43 6.72 6.66 -17.87
CA ARG A 43 5.33 6.21 -17.85
C ARG A 43 5.13 5.26 -16.67
N MET A 44 4.03 5.43 -15.92
CA MET A 44 3.72 4.59 -14.76
C MET A 44 2.99 3.31 -15.18
N LEU A 45 3.31 2.21 -14.51
CA LEU A 45 2.59 0.96 -14.65
C LEU A 45 1.25 1.05 -13.94
N LEU A 46 0.17 0.78 -14.66
CA LEU A 46 -1.17 0.58 -14.12
C LEU A 46 -1.63 -0.85 -14.39
N VAL A 47 -2.55 -1.33 -13.57
CA VAL A 47 -3.17 -2.64 -13.66
C VAL A 47 -4.68 -2.52 -13.82
N ASP A 48 -5.31 -3.49 -14.51
CA ASP A 48 -6.75 -3.56 -14.76
C ASP A 48 -7.37 -4.72 -13.97
N PRO A 49 -7.94 -4.49 -12.77
CA PRO A 49 -8.57 -5.52 -11.96
C PRO A 49 -9.88 -6.00 -12.57
N GLN A 50 -10.11 -7.33 -12.60
CA GLN A 50 -11.34 -7.91 -13.16
C GLN A 50 -12.58 -7.66 -12.31
N TYR A 51 -12.44 -7.38 -11.03
CA TYR A 51 -13.54 -7.23 -10.06
C TYR A 51 -14.10 -5.80 -9.97
N LYS A 52 -13.54 -4.83 -10.67
CA LYS A 52 -14.00 -3.43 -10.72
C LYS A 52 -13.73 -2.81 -12.10
N PRO A 53 -14.49 -1.76 -12.49
CA PRO A 53 -14.36 -1.19 -13.83
C PRO A 53 -13.17 -0.24 -14.03
N ASP A 54 -12.52 0.16 -12.95
CA ASP A 54 -11.46 1.18 -13.00
C ASP A 54 -10.09 0.54 -12.82
N TRP A 55 -9.10 1.08 -13.52
CA TRP A 55 -7.70 0.75 -13.35
C TRP A 55 -7.17 1.18 -11.97
N ASP A 56 -6.06 0.57 -11.57
CA ASP A 56 -5.40 0.89 -10.29
C ASP A 56 -3.87 0.91 -10.42
N THR A 57 -3.20 1.35 -9.37
CA THR A 57 -1.76 1.16 -9.18
C THR A 57 -1.50 -0.28 -8.72
N PRO A 58 -0.36 -0.90 -9.11
CA PRO A 58 0.02 -2.21 -8.59
C PRO A 58 0.15 -2.21 -7.07
N GLY A 59 -0.29 -3.28 -6.41
CA GLY A 59 -0.30 -3.43 -4.96
C GLY A 59 -1.61 -4.00 -4.45
N GLY A 60 -1.80 -4.02 -3.13
CA GLY A 60 -2.98 -4.60 -2.53
C GLY A 60 -3.09 -4.42 -1.03
N MET A 61 -3.92 -5.26 -0.41
CA MET A 61 -4.15 -5.23 1.03
C MET A 61 -3.04 -5.96 1.77
N ALA A 62 -2.50 -5.33 2.80
CA ALA A 62 -1.58 -6.01 3.71
C ALA A 62 -2.30 -7.09 4.51
N GLU A 63 -1.66 -8.24 4.68
CA GLU A 63 -2.12 -9.32 5.54
C GLU A 63 -1.93 -8.99 7.04
N ALA A 64 -2.48 -9.84 7.90
CA ALA A 64 -2.35 -9.67 9.35
C ALA A 64 -0.87 -9.71 9.78
N ASN A 65 -0.39 -8.64 10.42
CA ASN A 65 1.00 -8.44 10.85
C ASN A 65 2.02 -8.35 9.71
N GLU A 66 1.60 -8.14 8.47
CA GLU A 66 2.47 -7.92 7.32
C GLU A 66 2.87 -6.44 7.25
N PRO A 67 4.17 -6.12 7.14
CA PRO A 67 4.61 -4.75 6.88
C PRO A 67 4.14 -4.27 5.50
N PRO A 68 3.68 -3.01 5.34
CA PRO A 68 3.18 -2.51 4.05
C PRO A 68 4.12 -2.67 2.86
N HIS A 69 5.44 -2.51 3.07
CA HIS A 69 6.43 -2.68 2.00
C HIS A 69 6.61 -4.14 1.55
N GLU A 70 6.37 -5.12 2.45
CA GLU A 70 6.37 -6.54 2.09
C GLU A 70 5.08 -6.93 1.36
N ALA A 71 3.94 -6.32 1.72
CA ALA A 71 2.70 -6.48 0.99
C ALA A 71 2.86 -6.08 -0.49
N VAL A 72 3.51 -4.93 -0.78
CA VAL A 72 3.85 -4.53 -2.16
C VAL A 72 4.62 -5.63 -2.87
N ARG A 73 5.68 -6.17 -2.26
CA ARG A 73 6.52 -7.19 -2.89
C ARG A 73 5.76 -8.48 -3.18
N ARG A 74 4.92 -8.91 -2.22
CA ARG A 74 4.07 -10.10 -2.37
C ARG A 74 3.09 -9.92 -3.51
N GLU A 75 2.30 -8.83 -3.51
CA GLU A 75 1.30 -8.54 -4.55
C GLU A 75 1.94 -8.44 -5.95
N LEU A 76 3.05 -7.71 -6.10
CA LEU A 76 3.78 -7.65 -7.37
C LEU A 76 4.21 -9.03 -7.87
N LYS A 77 4.61 -9.91 -6.95
CA LYS A 77 5.03 -11.28 -7.30
C LYS A 77 3.84 -12.15 -7.71
N GLU A 78 2.73 -12.04 -7.00
CA GLU A 78 1.51 -12.80 -7.21
C GLU A 78 0.80 -12.36 -8.49
N GLU A 79 0.60 -11.07 -8.67
CA GLU A 79 -0.16 -10.50 -9.78
C GLU A 79 0.64 -10.44 -11.09
N LEU A 80 1.90 -9.98 -11.02
CA LEU A 80 2.69 -9.59 -12.20
C LEU A 80 3.95 -10.41 -12.42
N ASN A 81 4.25 -11.40 -11.56
CA ASN A 81 5.53 -12.14 -11.57
C ASN A 81 6.76 -11.23 -11.38
N LEU A 82 6.60 -10.09 -10.74
CA LEU A 82 7.64 -9.10 -10.57
C LEU A 82 8.22 -9.16 -9.15
N ASP A 83 9.53 -9.34 -9.02
CA ASP A 83 10.23 -9.34 -7.73
C ASP A 83 11.00 -8.02 -7.58
N VAL A 84 10.33 -7.01 -7.02
CA VAL A 84 10.87 -5.67 -6.76
C VAL A 84 10.55 -5.30 -5.32
N CYS A 85 11.52 -4.73 -4.62
CA CYS A 85 11.32 -4.19 -3.28
C CYS A 85 10.75 -2.77 -3.37
N ALA A 86 9.83 -2.46 -2.49
CA ALA A 86 9.37 -1.09 -2.28
C ALA A 86 10.55 -0.21 -1.82
N GLY A 87 10.73 0.92 -2.48
CA GLY A 87 11.71 1.93 -2.15
C GLY A 87 11.19 2.95 -1.13
N MET A 88 11.40 4.23 -1.40
CA MET A 88 10.98 5.31 -0.50
C MET A 88 9.47 5.36 -0.36
N LEU A 89 8.98 5.55 0.88
CA LEU A 89 7.59 5.93 1.13
C LEU A 89 7.33 7.31 0.55
N LEU A 90 6.26 7.44 -0.25
CA LEU A 90 5.84 8.70 -0.88
C LEU A 90 4.64 9.33 -0.20
N VAL A 91 3.63 8.51 0.10
CA VAL A 91 2.35 8.97 0.65
C VAL A 91 1.85 8.01 1.72
N VAL A 92 1.27 8.58 2.77
CA VAL A 92 0.32 7.89 3.67
C VAL A 92 -1.00 8.64 3.58
N ASP A 93 -2.05 7.98 3.09
CA ASP A 93 -3.39 8.55 2.96
C ASP A 93 -4.35 7.85 3.94
N TRP A 94 -4.90 8.60 4.90
CA TRP A 94 -6.00 8.11 5.70
C TRP A 94 -7.31 8.29 4.93
N ILE A 95 -7.95 7.19 4.59
CA ILE A 95 -9.21 7.15 3.86
C ILE A 95 -10.33 6.93 4.85
N SER A 96 -11.30 7.85 4.88
CA SER A 96 -12.46 7.78 5.76
C SER A 96 -13.36 6.58 5.47
N PRO A 97 -14.13 6.11 6.45
CA PRO A 97 -15.11 5.04 6.23
C PRO A 97 -16.07 5.39 5.09
N HIS A 98 -16.35 4.42 4.23
CA HIS A 98 -17.25 4.61 3.07
C HIS A 98 -17.98 3.32 2.69
N GLY A 99 -19.26 3.42 2.38
CA GLY A 99 -20.10 2.26 2.09
C GLY A 99 -20.02 1.24 3.25
N PRO A 100 -19.72 -0.04 2.96
CA PRO A 100 -19.57 -1.07 3.98
C PRO A 100 -18.15 -1.14 4.60
N TRP A 101 -17.23 -0.26 4.21
CA TRP A 101 -15.82 -0.32 4.55
C TRP A 101 -15.46 0.62 5.69
N ASP A 102 -14.76 0.08 6.70
CA ASP A 102 -14.07 0.87 7.71
C ASP A 102 -12.94 1.68 7.09
N ASP A 103 -12.37 2.59 7.87
CA ASP A 103 -11.25 3.42 7.44
C ASP A 103 -10.00 2.59 7.04
N LEU A 104 -9.18 3.21 6.21
CA LEU A 104 -8.01 2.58 5.60
C LEU A 104 -6.79 3.52 5.71
N LEU A 105 -5.63 2.96 6.00
CA LEU A 105 -4.34 3.60 5.75
C LEU A 105 -3.78 3.06 4.43
N ALA A 106 -3.72 3.89 3.41
CA ALA A 106 -3.11 3.56 2.13
C ALA A 106 -1.69 4.12 2.08
N PHE A 107 -0.72 3.22 1.88
CA PHE A 107 0.68 3.55 1.71
C PHE A 107 1.01 3.53 0.22
N VAL A 108 1.75 4.52 -0.27
CA VAL A 108 2.27 4.54 -1.64
C VAL A 108 3.77 4.63 -1.60
N PHE A 109 4.44 3.68 -2.25
CA PHE A 109 5.90 3.61 -2.30
C PHE A 109 6.42 3.93 -3.71
N ASP A 110 7.68 4.35 -3.78
CA ASP A 110 8.44 4.36 -5.02
C ASP A 110 8.90 2.93 -5.34
N GLY A 111 8.55 2.43 -6.50
CA GLY A 111 9.02 1.14 -7.02
C GLY A 111 10.21 1.29 -7.97
N GLY A 112 10.61 2.52 -8.26
CA GLY A 112 11.71 2.83 -9.16
C GLY A 112 11.34 2.69 -10.64
N GLU A 113 12.39 2.65 -11.45
CA GLU A 113 12.32 2.40 -12.88
C GLU A 113 12.58 0.91 -13.17
N LEU A 114 11.71 0.30 -13.95
CA LEU A 114 11.86 -1.09 -14.38
C LEU A 114 12.81 -1.18 -15.57
N HIS A 115 13.76 -2.11 -15.48
CA HIS A 115 14.63 -2.44 -16.60
C HIS A 115 13.89 -3.25 -17.68
N GLU A 116 14.38 -3.23 -18.90
CA GLU A 116 13.77 -3.93 -20.05
C GLU A 116 13.51 -5.43 -19.78
N GLU A 117 14.42 -6.10 -19.09
CA GLU A 117 14.27 -7.52 -18.71
C GLU A 117 13.12 -7.73 -17.72
N GLN A 118 12.92 -6.82 -16.77
CA GLN A 118 11.81 -6.86 -15.82
C GLN A 118 10.48 -6.63 -16.54
N ILE A 119 10.43 -5.65 -17.44
CA ILE A 119 9.24 -5.37 -18.27
C ILE A 119 8.90 -6.56 -19.15
N ALA A 120 9.89 -7.16 -19.83
CA ALA A 120 9.70 -8.35 -20.64
C ALA A 120 9.26 -9.59 -19.82
N GLY A 121 9.59 -9.62 -18.53
CA GLY A 121 9.23 -10.66 -17.59
C GLY A 121 7.84 -10.54 -16.95
N LEU A 122 7.16 -9.41 -17.16
CA LEU A 122 5.81 -9.19 -16.59
C LEU A 122 4.81 -10.21 -17.14
N LYS A 123 4.03 -10.79 -16.23
CA LYS A 123 3.01 -11.79 -16.58
C LYS A 123 1.86 -11.71 -15.59
N LEU A 124 0.63 -11.67 -16.09
CA LEU A 124 -0.56 -11.88 -15.28
C LEU A 124 -0.59 -13.32 -14.77
N ARG A 125 -0.77 -13.54 -13.48
CA ARG A 125 -0.62 -14.87 -12.87
C ARG A 125 -1.85 -15.41 -12.13
N ASP A 126 -2.51 -14.59 -11.34
CA ASP A 126 -3.55 -15.06 -10.38
C ASP A 126 -4.98 -14.96 -10.91
N GLY A 127 -5.18 -14.35 -12.07
CA GLY A 127 -6.51 -14.14 -12.64
C GLY A 127 -7.30 -12.97 -12.00
N GLU A 128 -6.69 -12.22 -11.10
CA GLU A 128 -7.31 -11.00 -10.53
C GLU A 128 -7.19 -9.82 -11.49
N LEU A 129 -6.14 -9.79 -12.30
CA LEU A 129 -5.90 -8.76 -13.30
C LEU A 129 -6.23 -9.26 -14.71
N SER A 130 -6.82 -8.38 -15.53
CA SER A 130 -7.08 -8.61 -16.96
C SER A 130 -5.99 -8.06 -17.87
N ALA A 131 -5.31 -6.98 -17.44
CA ALA A 131 -4.26 -6.31 -18.19
C ALA A 131 -3.32 -5.50 -17.30
N PHE A 132 -2.19 -5.09 -17.86
CA PHE A 132 -1.34 -4.03 -17.33
C PHE A 132 -0.87 -3.15 -18.49
N GLU A 133 -0.59 -1.88 -18.22
CA GLU A 133 -0.13 -0.93 -19.23
C GLU A 133 0.72 0.18 -18.62
N PHE A 134 1.74 0.61 -19.35
CA PHE A 134 2.51 1.82 -19.00
C PHE A 134 1.80 3.06 -19.54
N CYS A 135 1.39 3.95 -18.65
CA CYS A 135 0.56 5.12 -18.91
C CYS A 135 1.31 6.42 -18.62
N THR A 136 1.10 7.45 -19.47
CA THR A 136 1.48 8.81 -19.10
C THR A 136 0.60 9.30 -17.95
N SER A 137 0.97 10.42 -17.31
CA SER A 137 0.16 11.03 -16.26
C SER A 137 -1.26 11.38 -16.72
N GLU A 138 -1.40 11.86 -17.97
CA GLU A 138 -2.72 12.20 -18.55
C GLU A 138 -3.58 10.95 -18.78
N GLN A 139 -2.98 9.86 -19.24
CA GLN A 139 -3.68 8.58 -19.43
C GLN A 139 -4.07 7.97 -18.07
N ALA A 140 -3.18 8.03 -17.08
CA ALA A 140 -3.45 7.55 -15.74
C ALA A 140 -4.59 8.33 -15.08
N GLN A 141 -4.62 9.66 -15.22
CA GLN A 141 -5.71 10.50 -14.72
C GLN A 141 -7.07 10.11 -15.30
N GLN A 142 -7.11 9.66 -16.56
CA GLN A 142 -8.36 9.25 -17.23
C GLN A 142 -8.83 7.85 -16.80
N ARG A 143 -7.93 6.96 -16.40
CA ARG A 143 -8.20 5.57 -16.07
C ARG A 143 -8.42 5.32 -14.59
N LEU A 144 -7.71 6.06 -13.74
CA LEU A 144 -7.83 5.96 -12.30
C LEU A 144 -9.08 6.69 -11.79
N ARG A 145 -9.69 6.16 -10.75
CA ARG A 145 -10.75 6.90 -10.03
C ARG A 145 -10.20 8.24 -9.53
N PRO A 146 -11.01 9.30 -9.49
CA PRO A 146 -10.55 10.64 -9.12
C PRO A 146 -9.81 10.71 -7.76
N TYR A 147 -10.25 9.93 -6.77
CA TYR A 147 -9.60 9.91 -5.45
C TYR A 147 -8.27 9.13 -5.46
N VAL A 148 -8.14 8.08 -6.29
CA VAL A 148 -6.87 7.35 -6.50
C VAL A 148 -5.90 8.25 -7.24
N TRP A 149 -6.36 8.92 -8.31
CA TRP A 149 -5.53 9.85 -9.06
C TRP A 149 -4.99 10.99 -8.19
N ARG A 150 -5.80 11.58 -7.30
CA ARG A 150 -5.31 12.63 -6.38
C ARG A 150 -4.12 12.14 -5.55
N ARG A 151 -4.23 10.92 -4.99
CA ARG A 151 -3.13 10.29 -4.23
C ARG A 151 -1.90 10.04 -5.08
N VAL A 152 -2.08 9.51 -6.29
CA VAL A 152 -1.01 9.25 -7.26
C VAL A 152 -0.32 10.55 -7.67
N ALA A 153 -1.07 11.61 -7.96
CA ALA A 153 -0.50 12.91 -8.31
C ALA A 153 0.40 13.47 -7.21
N VAL A 154 -0.02 13.36 -5.95
CA VAL A 154 0.82 13.76 -4.81
C VAL A 154 2.03 12.84 -4.65
N ALA A 155 1.89 11.54 -4.91
CA ALA A 155 3.01 10.61 -4.90
C ALA A 155 4.07 10.94 -5.97
N LEU A 156 3.64 11.33 -7.16
CA LEU A 156 4.55 11.80 -8.23
C LEU A 156 5.28 13.11 -7.84
N GLU A 157 4.60 14.03 -7.14
CA GLU A 157 5.24 15.21 -6.58
C GLU A 157 6.25 14.84 -5.48
N ALA A 158 5.90 13.91 -4.61
CA ALA A 158 6.77 13.41 -3.55
C ALA A 158 8.06 12.76 -4.12
N LEU A 159 7.98 12.06 -5.26
CA LEU A 159 9.14 11.54 -5.98
C LEU A 159 10.13 12.65 -6.35
N ASN A 160 9.63 13.80 -6.84
CA ASN A 160 10.46 14.92 -7.26
C ASN A 160 11.06 15.68 -6.07
N THR A 161 10.34 15.77 -4.98
CA THR A 161 10.74 16.57 -3.79
C THR A 161 11.48 15.78 -2.73
N GLY A 162 11.41 14.44 -2.75
CA GLY A 162 11.96 13.57 -1.73
C GLY A 162 11.25 13.69 -0.38
N ARG A 163 10.01 14.24 -0.34
CA ARG A 163 9.26 14.50 0.90
C ARG A 163 8.04 13.63 0.97
N VAL A 164 7.94 12.78 1.99
CA VAL A 164 6.74 12.00 2.31
C VAL A 164 5.57 12.92 2.59
N GLN A 165 4.40 12.62 2.05
CA GLN A 165 3.17 13.39 2.23
C GLN A 165 2.16 12.60 3.06
N TYR A 166 1.51 13.29 4.01
CA TYR A 166 0.34 12.76 4.70
C TYR A 166 -0.93 13.38 4.11
N LEU A 167 -1.86 12.51 3.73
CA LEU A 167 -3.13 12.91 3.13
C LEU A 167 -4.31 12.46 4.00
N GLN A 168 -5.44 13.10 3.77
CA GLN A 168 -6.74 12.64 4.20
C GLN A 168 -7.70 12.68 3.00
N ASP A 169 -8.20 11.51 2.59
CA ASP A 169 -9.08 11.34 1.42
C ASP A 169 -8.46 11.90 0.12
N GLY A 170 -7.14 11.75 -0.03
CA GLY A 170 -6.36 12.25 -1.16
C GLY A 170 -6.02 13.74 -1.13
N TYR A 171 -6.25 14.44 -0.01
CA TYR A 171 -5.91 15.86 0.15
C TYR A 171 -4.81 16.05 1.20
N ALA A 172 -3.83 16.89 0.89
CA ALA A 172 -2.77 17.29 1.83
C ALA A 172 -3.36 18.01 3.04
N ARG A 173 -2.75 17.80 4.22
CA ARG A 173 -3.14 18.42 5.50
C ARG A 173 -1.98 19.18 6.12
#